data_319bda5ad68f1959eed89d0b462b2639
#
_entry.id   319bda5ad68f1959eed89d0b462b2639
#
_cell.length_a   1.000
_cell.length_b   1.000
_cell.length_c   1.000
_cell.angle_alpha   90.00
_cell.angle_beta   90.00
_cell.angle_gamma   90.00
#
_symmetry.space_group_name_H-M   'P 1'
#
loop_
_entity.id
_entity.type
_entity.pdbx_description
1 polymer ?
#
loop_
_entity_poly.entity_id
_entity_poly.type
_entity_poly.pdbx_seq_one_letter_code
_entity_poly.pdbx_strand_id
1 'polypeptide(L)'
;MKRSKTLLIIFLISLIVSCAEAEETPVEVYYGDVTNEQMFINIKNNDLNEVKRFVEINRKYLNIKDENGYTPLMLSALYNQPETARFLLENQDTLINYKENYNATALCVASIWGNTDVSEILIEYGADPSTPCFNPAAPIENACRANLSDEILSQYKEIAEFYDIEYDEGKIQEGRNKCLDFFKQQRLNS
;
A
#
# COMPACT_ATOMS: atom_id res chain seq x y z
N MET A 1 -12.81 75.01 19.08
CA MET A 1 -13.55 73.77 18.80
C MET A 1 -13.00 73.04 17.59
N LYS A 2 -11.73 72.59 17.59
CA LYS A 2 -11.13 71.78 16.48
C LYS A 2 -10.37 70.52 16.93
N ARG A 3 -10.47 70.14 18.21
CA ARG A 3 -9.74 68.94 18.78
C ARG A 3 -10.55 67.63 18.83
N SER A 4 -11.83 67.67 18.50
CA SER A 4 -12.71 66.50 18.66
C SER A 4 -12.74 65.53 17.45
N LYS A 5 -12.43 66.03 16.23
CA LYS A 5 -12.51 65.19 15.01
C LYS A 5 -11.28 64.35 14.77
N THR A 6 -10.10 64.77 15.20
CA THR A 6 -8.83 64.05 15.02
C THR A 6 -8.74 62.82 15.96
N LEU A 7 -9.30 62.90 17.17
CA LEU A 7 -9.31 61.80 18.12
C LEU A 7 -10.25 60.67 17.68
N LEU A 8 -11.37 61.01 17.02
CA LEU A 8 -12.33 60.01 16.52
C LEU A 8 -11.78 59.20 15.33
N ILE A 9 -10.97 59.85 14.47
CA ILE A 9 -10.34 59.16 13.32
C ILE A 9 -9.24 58.21 13.76
N ILE A 10 -8.46 58.59 14.80
CA ILE A 10 -7.43 57.69 15.34
C ILE A 10 -8.05 56.47 16.04
N PHE A 11 -9.19 56.64 16.70
CA PHE A 11 -9.91 55.52 17.35
C PHE A 11 -10.55 54.59 16.33
N LEU A 12 -11.08 55.09 15.20
CA LEU A 12 -11.60 54.29 14.10
C LEU A 12 -10.50 53.53 13.32
N ILE A 13 -9.33 54.11 13.16
CA ILE A 13 -8.17 53.46 12.51
C ILE A 13 -7.65 52.34 13.43
N SER A 14 -7.60 52.51 14.74
CA SER A 14 -7.18 51.47 15.68
C SER A 14 -8.17 50.28 15.73
N LEU A 15 -9.48 50.54 15.52
CA LEU A 15 -10.49 49.48 15.45
C LEU A 15 -10.44 48.70 14.13
N ILE A 16 -10.03 49.35 13.02
CA ILE A 16 -9.89 48.67 11.71
C ILE A 16 -8.59 47.84 11.64
N VAL A 17 -7.51 48.29 12.29
CA VAL A 17 -6.25 47.54 12.36
C VAL A 17 -6.34 46.35 13.31
N SER A 18 -7.28 46.37 14.29
CA SER A 18 -7.49 45.20 15.18
C SER A 18 -8.37 44.09 14.58
N CYS A 19 -8.97 44.30 13.39
CA CYS A 19 -9.70 43.27 12.66
C CYS A 19 -8.94 42.68 11.46
N ALA A 20 -7.70 43.13 11.23
CA ALA A 20 -6.84 42.53 10.22
C ALA A 20 -5.74 41.78 10.95
N GLU A 21 -5.60 40.52 10.56
CA GLU A 21 -4.60 39.59 11.03
C GLU A 21 -4.91 38.88 12.37
N ALA A 22 -5.95 38.07 12.40
CA ALA A 22 -5.79 36.79 13.02
C ALA A 22 -4.77 36.04 12.11
N GLU A 23 -3.48 36.16 12.42
CA GLU A 23 -2.49 35.19 11.94
C GLU A 23 -3.07 33.85 12.38
N GLU A 24 -3.62 33.08 11.40
CA GLU A 24 -3.83 31.66 11.60
C GLU A 24 -2.44 31.10 11.91
N THR A 25 -2.13 30.98 13.19
CA THR A 25 -0.97 30.19 13.60
C THR A 25 -1.16 28.85 12.90
N PRO A 26 -0.18 28.40 12.11
CA PRO A 26 -0.28 27.10 11.48
C PRO A 26 -0.62 26.12 12.61
N VAL A 27 -1.78 25.46 12.52
CA VAL A 27 -2.10 24.38 13.43
C VAL A 27 -0.99 23.38 13.20
N GLU A 28 -0.05 23.31 14.14
CA GLU A 28 0.98 22.27 14.13
C GLU A 28 0.23 20.95 14.30
N VAL A 29 -0.13 20.33 13.16
CA VAL A 29 -0.77 19.03 13.17
C VAL A 29 0.29 18.07 13.69
N TYR A 30 0.18 17.69 14.95
CA TYR A 30 1.03 16.66 15.54
C TYR A 30 0.69 15.33 14.85
N TYR A 31 1.58 14.91 13.97
CA TYR A 31 1.43 13.68 13.18
C TYR A 31 1.84 12.42 13.96
N GLY A 32 1.93 12.44 15.29
CA GLY A 32 2.38 11.28 16.05
C GLY A 32 3.73 10.70 15.56
N ASP A 33 4.16 9.59 16.11
CA ASP A 33 5.38 8.92 15.65
C ASP A 33 5.13 8.24 14.29
N VAL A 34 5.50 8.95 13.20
CA VAL A 34 5.39 8.46 11.83
C VAL A 34 6.61 7.60 11.53
N THR A 35 6.55 6.33 11.90
CA THR A 35 7.61 5.36 11.69
C THR A 35 7.30 4.42 10.53
N ASN A 36 8.34 3.77 9.97
CA ASN A 36 8.13 2.73 8.97
C ASN A 36 7.29 1.57 9.54
N GLU A 37 7.52 1.19 10.79
CA GLU A 37 6.76 0.15 11.47
C GLU A 37 5.28 0.50 11.57
N GLN A 38 4.93 1.74 11.92
CA GLN A 38 3.54 2.16 11.99
C GLN A 38 2.83 2.08 10.63
N MET A 39 3.53 2.37 9.53
CA MET A 39 2.97 2.19 8.19
C MET A 39 2.59 0.72 7.94
N PHE A 40 3.45 -0.22 8.30
CA PHE A 40 3.16 -1.65 8.15
C PHE A 40 2.03 -2.13 9.06
N ILE A 41 1.94 -1.62 10.29
CA ILE A 41 0.82 -1.87 11.21
C ILE A 41 -0.49 -1.36 10.60
N ASN A 42 -0.51 -0.17 10.00
CA ASN A 42 -1.70 0.39 9.38
C ASN A 42 -2.17 -0.48 8.18
N ILE A 43 -1.24 -0.99 7.39
CA ILE A 43 -1.58 -1.94 6.31
C ILE A 43 -2.14 -3.24 6.91
N LYS A 44 -1.46 -3.82 7.91
CA LYS A 44 -1.94 -5.03 8.59
C LYS A 44 -3.38 -4.87 9.10
N ASN A 45 -3.68 -3.70 9.68
CA ASN A 45 -5.01 -3.39 10.23
C ASN A 45 -6.04 -2.97 9.16
N ASN A 46 -5.64 -2.95 7.88
CA ASN A 46 -6.46 -2.46 6.76
C ASN A 46 -6.94 -1.01 6.95
N ASP A 47 -6.11 -0.17 7.57
CA ASP A 47 -6.42 1.25 7.78
C ASP A 47 -5.94 2.09 6.60
N LEU A 48 -6.74 2.08 5.53
CA LEU A 48 -6.44 2.84 4.31
C LEU A 48 -6.31 4.35 4.57
N ASN A 49 -7.04 4.90 5.55
CA ASN A 49 -6.97 6.34 5.83
C ASN A 49 -5.60 6.72 6.41
N GLU A 50 -5.09 5.92 7.34
CA GLU A 50 -3.75 6.12 7.87
C GLU A 50 -2.68 5.85 6.82
N VAL A 51 -2.83 4.83 5.97
CA VAL A 51 -1.92 4.59 4.83
C VAL A 51 -1.85 5.82 3.92
N LYS A 52 -2.99 6.41 3.55
CA LYS A 52 -3.06 7.65 2.75
C LYS A 52 -2.34 8.79 3.45
N ARG A 53 -2.62 9.00 4.73
CA ARG A 53 -1.98 10.05 5.54
C ARG A 53 -0.45 9.92 5.55
N PHE A 54 0.08 8.70 5.70
CA PHE A 54 1.54 8.46 5.66
C PHE A 54 2.15 8.85 4.32
N VAL A 55 1.53 8.46 3.22
CA VAL A 55 1.98 8.80 1.86
C VAL A 55 1.92 10.31 1.61
N GLU A 56 0.88 11.00 2.11
CA GLU A 56 0.74 12.46 2.03
C GLU A 56 1.86 13.19 2.80
N ILE A 57 2.21 12.71 4.00
CA ILE A 57 3.31 13.27 4.80
C ILE A 57 4.65 13.11 4.06
N ASN A 58 4.91 11.93 3.51
CA ASN A 58 6.14 11.67 2.77
C ASN A 58 5.98 10.48 1.82
N ARG A 59 6.13 10.73 0.52
CA ARG A 59 6.04 9.71 -0.53
C ARG A 59 7.04 8.56 -0.41
N LYS A 60 8.09 8.71 0.41
CA LYS A 60 9.01 7.59 0.70
C LYS A 60 8.26 6.35 1.20
N TYR A 61 7.12 6.55 1.91
CA TYR A 61 6.32 5.46 2.47
C TYR A 61 5.70 4.54 1.43
N LEU A 62 5.66 4.92 0.15
CA LEU A 62 5.25 4.04 -0.95
C LEU A 62 6.18 2.82 -1.13
N ASN A 63 7.49 2.97 -0.81
CA ASN A 63 8.51 1.97 -1.14
C ASN A 63 9.44 1.63 0.03
N ILE A 64 9.04 1.93 1.28
CA ILE A 64 9.76 1.42 2.45
C ILE A 64 9.70 -0.11 2.47
N LYS A 65 10.59 -0.70 3.23
CA LYS A 65 10.72 -2.16 3.32
C LYS A 65 10.71 -2.59 4.78
N ASP A 66 10.05 -3.69 5.05
CA ASP A 66 10.18 -4.39 6.31
C ASP A 66 11.48 -5.24 6.34
N GLU A 67 11.69 -5.99 7.40
CA GLU A 67 12.88 -6.82 7.60
C GLU A 67 12.99 -7.98 6.59
N ASN A 68 11.89 -8.43 6.00
CA ASN A 68 11.84 -9.44 4.93
C ASN A 68 11.97 -8.82 3.53
N GLY A 69 12.02 -7.49 3.43
CA GLY A 69 12.09 -6.75 2.19
C GLY A 69 10.72 -6.48 1.55
N TYR A 70 9.61 -6.78 2.25
CA TYR A 70 8.26 -6.51 1.75
C TYR A 70 7.97 -5.02 1.72
N THR A 71 7.45 -4.54 0.59
CA THR A 71 6.95 -3.18 0.44
C THR A 71 5.49 -3.05 0.87
N PRO A 72 4.95 -1.84 1.08
CA PRO A 72 3.52 -1.61 1.30
C PRO A 72 2.63 -2.29 0.26
N LEU A 73 3.02 -2.26 -1.01
CA LEU A 73 2.29 -2.95 -2.09
C LEU A 73 2.30 -4.47 -1.92
N MET A 74 3.44 -5.05 -1.54
CA MET A 74 3.53 -6.50 -1.27
C MET A 74 2.71 -6.91 -0.07
N LEU A 75 2.67 -6.11 0.99
CA LEU A 75 1.84 -6.39 2.16
C LEU A 75 0.36 -6.26 1.83
N SER A 76 -0.05 -5.27 1.04
CA SER A 76 -1.44 -5.18 0.56
C SER A 76 -1.84 -6.41 -0.28
N ALA A 77 -0.88 -6.95 -1.06
CA ALA A 77 -1.07 -8.19 -1.82
C ALA A 77 -1.16 -9.42 -0.91
N LEU A 78 -0.36 -9.47 0.15
CA LEU A 78 -0.34 -10.54 1.14
C LEU A 78 -1.64 -10.59 1.96
N TYR A 79 -2.11 -9.43 2.44
CA TYR A 79 -3.32 -9.30 3.25
C TYR A 79 -4.63 -9.22 2.43
N ASN A 80 -4.56 -9.39 1.11
CA ASN A 80 -5.70 -9.27 0.19
C ASN A 80 -6.49 -7.97 0.34
N GLN A 81 -5.79 -6.84 0.20
CA GLN A 81 -6.36 -5.50 0.37
C GLN A 81 -6.42 -4.74 -0.97
N PRO A 82 -7.46 -4.98 -1.79
CA PRO A 82 -7.55 -4.41 -3.14
C PRO A 82 -7.61 -2.88 -3.14
N GLU A 83 -8.27 -2.24 -2.18
CA GLU A 83 -8.38 -0.79 -2.10
C GLU A 83 -7.03 -0.15 -1.75
N THR A 84 -6.29 -0.75 -0.82
CA THR A 84 -4.93 -0.29 -0.46
C THR A 84 -3.97 -0.48 -1.63
N ALA A 85 -4.03 -1.63 -2.31
CA ALA A 85 -3.21 -1.89 -3.49
C ALA A 85 -3.49 -0.86 -4.60
N ARG A 86 -4.76 -0.58 -4.90
CA ARG A 86 -5.16 0.41 -5.90
C ARG A 86 -4.65 1.80 -5.55
N PHE A 87 -4.86 2.26 -4.32
CA PHE A 87 -4.36 3.55 -3.86
C PHE A 87 -2.84 3.68 -4.02
N LEU A 88 -2.08 2.65 -3.62
CA LEU A 88 -0.62 2.65 -3.77
C LEU A 88 -0.22 2.74 -5.24
N LEU A 89 -0.89 2.00 -6.13
CA LEU A 89 -0.61 1.93 -7.56
C LEU A 89 -1.03 3.20 -8.34
N GLU A 90 -1.99 3.96 -7.86
CA GLU A 90 -2.33 5.29 -8.41
C GLU A 90 -1.18 6.29 -8.26
N ASN A 91 -0.22 6.00 -7.38
CA ASN A 91 0.99 6.80 -7.22
C ASN A 91 2.10 6.28 -8.14
N GLN A 92 2.52 7.11 -9.10
CA GLN A 92 3.54 6.76 -10.11
C GLN A 92 4.92 6.38 -9.53
N ASP A 93 5.19 6.77 -8.28
CA ASP A 93 6.45 6.44 -7.61
C ASP A 93 6.46 5.02 -7.02
N THR A 94 5.33 4.30 -7.06
CA THR A 94 5.24 2.94 -6.53
C THR A 94 6.00 1.95 -7.41
N LEU A 95 6.92 1.20 -6.80
CA LEU A 95 7.75 0.21 -7.48
C LEU A 95 7.01 -1.12 -7.68
N ILE A 96 6.13 -1.17 -8.70
CA ILE A 96 5.21 -2.30 -8.94
C ILE A 96 5.93 -3.64 -9.15
N ASN A 97 7.08 -3.66 -9.85
CA ASN A 97 7.85 -4.87 -10.16
C ASN A 97 9.07 -5.05 -9.24
N TYR A 98 9.08 -4.37 -8.07
CA TYR A 98 10.14 -4.57 -7.08
C TYR A 98 10.15 -6.03 -6.60
N LYS A 99 11.34 -6.55 -6.36
CA LYS A 99 11.57 -7.91 -5.85
C LYS A 99 12.13 -7.85 -4.44
N GLU A 100 11.48 -8.56 -3.52
CA GLU A 100 11.95 -8.74 -2.15
C GLU A 100 13.14 -9.73 -2.06
N ASN A 101 13.55 -10.09 -0.85
CA ASN A 101 14.75 -10.89 -0.58
C ASN A 101 14.75 -12.29 -1.24
N TYR A 102 13.59 -12.85 -1.54
CA TYR A 102 13.40 -14.16 -2.20
C TYR A 102 13.00 -14.06 -3.67
N ASN A 103 13.19 -12.88 -4.28
CA ASN A 103 12.84 -12.58 -5.68
C ASN A 103 11.32 -12.61 -6.00
N ALA A 104 10.45 -12.49 -5.00
CA ALA A 104 9.02 -12.35 -5.24
C ALA A 104 8.63 -10.88 -5.48
N THR A 105 7.71 -10.65 -6.43
CA THR A 105 7.03 -9.37 -6.65
C THR A 105 5.70 -9.34 -5.92
N ALA A 106 5.04 -8.18 -5.85
CA ALA A 106 3.67 -8.09 -5.32
C ALA A 106 2.69 -9.00 -6.07
N LEU A 107 2.82 -9.11 -7.40
CA LEU A 107 2.01 -10.02 -8.21
C LEU A 107 2.28 -11.49 -7.84
N CYS A 108 3.53 -11.83 -7.60
CA CYS A 108 3.91 -13.16 -7.13
C CYS A 108 3.28 -13.47 -5.77
N VAL A 109 3.36 -12.55 -4.81
CA VAL A 109 2.75 -12.70 -3.49
C VAL A 109 1.24 -12.91 -3.60
N ALA A 110 0.52 -12.02 -4.32
CA ALA A 110 -0.91 -12.15 -4.52
C ALA A 110 -1.30 -13.50 -5.13
N SER A 111 -0.57 -13.94 -6.18
CA SER A 111 -0.85 -15.19 -6.92
C SER A 111 -0.66 -16.43 -6.05
N ILE A 112 0.37 -16.45 -5.21
CA ILE A 112 0.68 -17.56 -4.32
C ILE A 112 -0.37 -17.72 -3.23
N TRP A 113 -0.82 -16.59 -2.66
CA TRP A 113 -1.85 -16.58 -1.63
C TRP A 113 -3.26 -16.70 -2.20
N GLY A 114 -3.42 -16.76 -3.52
CA GLY A 114 -4.71 -16.89 -4.18
C GLY A 114 -5.55 -15.61 -4.12
N ASN A 115 -4.92 -14.47 -3.90
CA ASN A 115 -5.55 -13.15 -3.80
C ASN A 115 -5.82 -12.59 -5.20
N THR A 116 -6.83 -13.15 -5.88
CA THR A 116 -7.13 -12.91 -7.30
C THR A 116 -7.45 -11.45 -7.56
N ASP A 117 -8.27 -10.82 -6.69
CA ASP A 117 -8.68 -9.41 -6.88
C ASP A 117 -7.47 -8.48 -6.92
N VAL A 118 -6.49 -8.69 -6.03
CA VAL A 118 -5.24 -7.91 -6.03
C VAL A 118 -4.36 -8.28 -7.22
N SER A 119 -4.33 -9.55 -7.64
CA SER A 119 -3.59 -9.97 -8.84
C SER A 119 -4.11 -9.28 -10.10
N GLU A 120 -5.43 -9.16 -10.25
CA GLU A 120 -6.08 -8.46 -11.36
C GLU A 120 -5.72 -6.97 -11.37
N ILE A 121 -5.81 -6.30 -10.21
CA ILE A 121 -5.41 -4.90 -10.06
C ILE A 121 -3.93 -4.70 -10.44
N LEU A 122 -3.04 -5.56 -9.96
CA LEU A 122 -1.61 -5.47 -10.28
C LEU A 122 -1.36 -5.57 -11.78
N ILE A 123 -2.03 -6.47 -12.48
CA ILE A 123 -1.94 -6.60 -13.95
C ILE A 123 -2.51 -5.37 -14.65
N GLU A 124 -3.67 -4.87 -14.20
CA GLU A 124 -4.28 -3.64 -14.73
C GLU A 124 -3.31 -2.45 -14.69
N TYR A 125 -2.51 -2.34 -13.63
CA TYR A 125 -1.51 -1.28 -13.45
C TYR A 125 -0.13 -1.60 -14.03
N GLY A 126 0.02 -2.70 -14.78
CA GLY A 126 1.23 -3.02 -15.53
C GLY A 126 2.27 -3.85 -14.77
N ALA A 127 1.87 -4.63 -13.77
CA ALA A 127 2.75 -5.65 -13.22
C ALA A 127 3.12 -6.66 -14.30
N ASP A 128 4.40 -7.01 -14.36
CA ASP A 128 4.94 -7.92 -15.39
C ASP A 128 4.70 -9.40 -15.01
N PRO A 129 3.75 -10.11 -15.67
CA PRO A 129 3.47 -11.50 -15.38
C PRO A 129 4.57 -12.45 -15.88
N SER A 130 5.52 -11.97 -16.67
CA SER A 130 6.68 -12.76 -17.12
C SER A 130 7.77 -12.85 -16.06
N THR A 131 7.69 -12.02 -15.02
CA THR A 131 8.64 -12.03 -13.90
C THR A 131 8.53 -13.36 -13.14
N PRO A 132 9.63 -14.14 -13.04
CA PRO A 132 9.59 -15.41 -12.32
C PRO A 132 9.33 -15.22 -10.82
N CYS A 133 8.51 -16.11 -10.25
CA CYS A 133 8.29 -16.22 -8.83
C CYS A 133 9.24 -17.25 -8.22
N PHE A 134 10.05 -16.89 -7.22
CA PHE A 134 10.97 -17.73 -6.43
C PHE A 134 11.95 -18.60 -7.23
N ASN A 135 11.51 -19.22 -8.32
CA ASN A 135 12.35 -20.01 -9.21
C ASN A 135 12.57 -19.23 -10.51
N PRO A 136 13.82 -18.86 -10.87
CA PRO A 136 14.12 -18.07 -12.06
C PRO A 136 13.60 -18.66 -13.38
N ALA A 137 13.28 -19.95 -13.41
CA ALA A 137 12.78 -20.62 -14.61
C ALA A 137 11.25 -20.76 -14.67
N ALA A 138 10.52 -20.34 -13.62
CA ALA A 138 9.09 -20.59 -13.51
C ALA A 138 8.28 -19.32 -13.77
N PRO A 139 7.37 -19.30 -14.80
CA PRO A 139 6.42 -18.23 -14.98
C PRO A 139 5.47 -18.09 -13.77
N ILE A 140 4.89 -16.90 -13.57
CA ILE A 140 3.96 -16.62 -12.46
C ILE A 140 2.77 -17.60 -12.40
N GLU A 141 2.32 -18.13 -13.54
CA GLU A 141 1.29 -19.16 -13.58
C GLU A 141 1.65 -20.40 -12.77
N ASN A 142 2.93 -20.70 -12.60
CA ASN A 142 3.36 -21.80 -11.75
C ASN A 142 3.19 -21.48 -10.27
N ALA A 143 3.17 -20.19 -9.88
CA ALA A 143 2.82 -19.77 -8.54
C ALA A 143 1.34 -20.08 -8.22
N CYS A 144 0.47 -20.00 -9.23
CA CYS A 144 -0.95 -20.35 -9.10
C CYS A 144 -1.20 -21.87 -9.20
N ARG A 145 -0.24 -22.70 -9.66
CA ARG A 145 -0.44 -24.14 -9.80
C ARG A 145 -0.40 -24.88 -8.46
N ALA A 146 -1.25 -25.88 -8.34
CA ALA A 146 -1.67 -26.51 -7.12
C ALA A 146 -0.66 -27.42 -6.38
N ASN A 147 0.43 -27.81 -7.00
CA ASN A 147 1.33 -28.82 -6.42
C ASN A 147 2.59 -28.15 -5.87
N LEU A 148 2.46 -27.54 -4.70
CA LEU A 148 3.61 -27.11 -3.92
C LEU A 148 4.17 -28.30 -3.16
N SER A 149 5.52 -28.36 -3.08
CA SER A 149 6.17 -29.34 -2.21
C SER A 149 5.88 -29.02 -0.73
N ASP A 150 5.95 -30.02 0.14
CA ASP A 150 5.78 -29.85 1.59
C ASP A 150 6.75 -28.81 2.16
N GLU A 151 7.94 -28.69 1.57
CA GLU A 151 8.95 -27.69 1.95
C GLU A 151 8.43 -26.25 1.68
N ILE A 152 7.82 -26.01 0.53
CA ILE A 152 7.25 -24.71 0.17
C ILE A 152 6.02 -24.41 1.03
N LEU A 153 5.17 -25.41 1.29
CA LEU A 153 4.02 -25.25 2.19
C LEU A 153 4.46 -24.92 3.62
N SER A 154 5.58 -25.48 4.09
CA SER A 154 6.15 -25.13 5.40
C SER A 154 6.59 -23.66 5.45
N GLN A 155 7.24 -23.16 4.41
CA GLN A 155 7.64 -21.76 4.32
C GLN A 155 6.44 -20.81 4.34
N TYR A 156 5.32 -21.18 3.70
CA TYR A 156 4.10 -20.36 3.76
C TYR A 156 3.47 -20.33 5.15
N LYS A 157 3.54 -21.42 5.90
CA LYS A 157 3.09 -21.43 7.29
C LYS A 157 3.95 -20.51 8.16
N GLU A 158 5.26 -20.52 7.97
CA GLU A 158 6.17 -19.60 8.66
C GLU A 158 5.89 -18.13 8.31
N ILE A 159 5.62 -17.83 7.04
CA ILE A 159 5.20 -16.49 6.59
C ILE A 159 3.85 -16.10 7.21
N ALA A 160 2.89 -17.02 7.23
CA ALA A 160 1.58 -16.79 7.83
C ALA A 160 1.68 -16.48 9.33
N GLU A 161 2.50 -17.23 10.07
CA GLU A 161 2.79 -16.99 11.49
C GLU A 161 3.44 -15.62 11.70
N PHE A 162 4.48 -15.30 10.91
CA PHE A 162 5.20 -14.03 11.03
C PHE A 162 4.30 -12.81 10.82
N TYR A 163 3.44 -12.87 9.79
CA TYR A 163 2.52 -11.77 9.46
C TYR A 163 1.16 -11.89 10.15
N ASP A 164 0.95 -12.88 11.03
CA ASP A 164 -0.31 -13.14 11.75
C ASP A 164 -1.50 -13.26 10.79
N ILE A 165 -1.36 -14.12 9.77
CA ILE A 165 -2.35 -14.43 8.76
C ILE A 165 -2.95 -15.82 9.03
N GLU A 166 -4.28 -15.96 8.95
CA GLU A 166 -4.93 -17.26 9.01
C GLU A 166 -4.48 -18.12 7.81
N TYR A 167 -3.74 -19.20 8.08
CA TYR A 167 -3.35 -20.15 7.05
C TYR A 167 -4.45 -21.18 6.83
N ASP A 168 -5.23 -21.02 5.76
CA ASP A 168 -6.23 -21.96 5.28
C ASP A 168 -5.83 -22.48 3.90
N GLU A 169 -5.26 -23.69 3.85
CA GLU A 169 -4.76 -24.30 2.62
C GLU A 169 -5.87 -24.46 1.57
N GLY A 170 -7.10 -24.74 1.99
CA GLY A 170 -8.25 -24.91 1.09
C GLY A 170 -8.63 -23.58 0.42
N LYS A 171 -8.72 -22.50 1.18
CA LYS A 171 -8.99 -21.17 0.65
C LYS A 171 -7.87 -20.67 -0.28
N ILE A 172 -6.62 -20.88 0.12
CA ILE A 172 -5.45 -20.52 -0.70
C ILE A 172 -5.48 -21.29 -2.01
N GLN A 173 -5.80 -22.59 -1.98
CA GLN A 173 -5.88 -23.41 -3.18
C GLN A 173 -7.03 -22.99 -4.11
N GLU A 174 -8.21 -22.66 -3.56
CA GLU A 174 -9.32 -22.13 -4.34
C GLU A 174 -8.94 -20.82 -5.04
N GLY A 175 -8.32 -19.88 -4.31
CA GLY A 175 -7.85 -18.61 -4.85
C GLY A 175 -6.79 -18.80 -5.95
N ARG A 176 -5.86 -19.76 -5.78
CA ARG A 176 -4.86 -20.11 -6.80
C ARG A 176 -5.49 -20.65 -8.08
N ASN A 177 -6.52 -21.47 -7.97
CA ASN A 177 -7.24 -21.96 -9.15
C ASN A 177 -7.89 -20.80 -9.92
N LYS A 178 -8.51 -19.85 -9.23
CA LYS A 178 -9.07 -18.63 -9.84
C LYS A 178 -7.97 -17.79 -10.51
N CYS A 179 -6.84 -17.60 -9.83
CA CYS A 179 -5.69 -16.89 -10.35
C CYS A 179 -5.12 -17.55 -11.63
N LEU A 180 -5.03 -18.88 -11.65
CA LEU A 180 -4.58 -19.63 -12.82
C LEU A 180 -5.54 -19.46 -14.01
N ASP A 181 -6.85 -19.48 -13.76
CA ASP A 181 -7.85 -19.28 -14.82
C ASP A 181 -7.83 -17.85 -15.36
N PHE A 182 -7.62 -16.86 -14.50
CA PHE A 182 -7.41 -15.47 -14.91
C PHE A 182 -6.21 -15.34 -15.86
N PHE A 183 -5.04 -15.88 -15.53
CA PHE A 183 -3.86 -15.81 -16.42
C PHE A 183 -4.06 -16.56 -17.73
N LYS A 184 -4.77 -17.69 -17.74
CA LYS A 184 -5.12 -18.39 -18.99
C LYS A 184 -6.00 -17.53 -19.90
N GLN A 185 -6.98 -16.81 -19.33
CA GLN A 185 -7.84 -15.90 -20.10
C GLN A 185 -7.07 -14.71 -20.68
N GLN A 186 -6.14 -14.13 -19.93
CA GLN A 186 -5.28 -13.05 -20.44
C GLN A 186 -4.47 -13.48 -21.66
N ARG A 187 -3.94 -14.71 -21.69
CA ARG A 187 -3.21 -15.25 -22.85
C ARG A 187 -4.08 -15.47 -24.08
N LEU A 188 -5.36 -15.77 -23.91
CA LEU A 188 -6.27 -15.96 -25.03
C LEU A 188 -6.69 -14.64 -25.68
N ASN A 189 -6.52 -13.53 -24.97
CA ASN A 189 -6.91 -12.19 -25.39
C ASN A 189 -5.71 -11.33 -25.88
N SER A 190 -4.49 -11.83 -25.78
CA SER A 190 -3.24 -11.20 -26.25
C SER A 190 -2.78 -11.78 -27.61
#